data_4fa2e9d1487537aed29035cdb1281016
#
_entry.id   4fa2e9d1487537aed29035cdb1281016
#
_cell.length_a   1.000
_cell.length_b   1.000
_cell.length_c   1.000
_cell.angle_alpha   90.00
_cell.angle_beta   90.00
_cell.angle_gamma   90.00
#
_symmetry.space_group_name_H-M   'P 1'
#
loop_
_entity.id
_entity.type
_entity.pdbx_description
1 polymer ?
#
loop_
_entity_poly.entity_id
_entity_poly.type
_entity_poly.pdbx_seq_one_letter_code
_entity_poly.pdbx_strand_id
1 'polypeptide(L)'
;MKTRRWIIGALTLLLGGILGAQDAAVTLSIKGDVKTPLTLSADDLAKMPRATVKTSSNGMETVYEGVWLHEVLKRAGVPQAEALRGKALASYVLASAQDGYQVIFSLGELDPAFIDNEILLADTANGKALFGAQGRFRLVVPKDKPGARSVRMLTTIEVVQLRK
;
A
#
# COMPACT_ATOMS: atom_id res chain seq x y z
N MET A 1 -48.78 -0.64 67.03
CA MET A 1 -47.52 0.02 66.61
C MET A 1 -47.01 -0.71 65.34
N LYS A 2 -47.07 -0.07 64.14
CA LYS A 2 -46.72 -0.66 62.87
C LYS A 2 -45.39 -0.05 62.38
N THR A 3 -44.33 -0.83 62.36
CA THR A 3 -43.01 -0.42 61.84
C THR A 3 -42.95 -0.69 60.33
N ARG A 4 -42.86 0.38 59.53
CA ARG A 4 -42.64 0.34 58.06
C ARG A 4 -41.14 0.22 57.80
N ARG A 5 -40.76 -0.93 57.22
CA ARG A 5 -39.39 -1.14 56.70
C ARG A 5 -39.30 -0.56 55.29
N TRP A 6 -38.40 0.39 55.08
CA TRP A 6 -38.05 0.93 53.77
C TRP A 6 -36.98 0.05 53.15
N ILE A 7 -37.25 -0.50 51.95
CA ILE A 7 -36.29 -1.23 51.16
C ILE A 7 -35.68 -0.21 50.17
N ILE A 8 -34.40 0.10 50.35
CA ILE A 8 -33.61 0.95 49.43
C ILE A 8 -33.11 -0.03 48.34
N GLY A 9 -33.66 0.05 47.14
CA GLY A 9 -33.19 -0.65 45.98
C GLY A 9 -31.97 0.06 45.41
N ALA A 10 -30.80 -0.56 45.45
CA ALA A 10 -29.59 -0.10 44.79
C ALA A 10 -29.69 -0.40 43.28
N LEU A 11 -29.84 0.65 42.47
CA LEU A 11 -29.79 0.56 40.99
C LEU A 11 -28.33 0.54 40.55
N THR A 12 -27.81 -0.66 40.26
CA THR A 12 -26.44 -0.82 39.71
C THR A 12 -26.48 -0.51 38.22
N LEU A 13 -25.94 0.65 37.83
CA LEU A 13 -25.75 1.05 36.44
C LEU A 13 -24.55 0.26 35.87
N LEU A 14 -24.82 -0.77 35.06
CA LEU A 14 -23.79 -1.43 34.24
C LEU A 14 -23.45 -0.51 33.06
N LEU A 15 -22.33 0.21 33.15
CA LEU A 15 -21.69 0.85 32.00
C LEU A 15 -21.10 -0.28 31.13
N GLY A 16 -21.84 -0.71 30.13
CA GLY A 16 -21.32 -1.54 29.06
C GLY A 16 -20.34 -0.74 28.22
N GLY A 17 -19.02 -0.95 28.44
CA GLY A 17 -17.97 -0.43 27.58
C GLY A 17 -18.15 -1.04 26.18
N ILE A 18 -18.49 -0.20 25.19
CA ILE A 18 -18.41 -0.55 23.78
C ILE A 18 -16.91 -0.65 23.46
N LEU A 19 -16.34 -1.86 23.51
CA LEU A 19 -15.08 -2.13 22.84
C LEU A 19 -15.35 -1.95 21.35
N GLY A 20 -15.06 -0.76 20.82
CA GLY A 20 -14.96 -0.56 19.40
C GLY A 20 -13.84 -1.47 18.89
N ALA A 21 -14.19 -2.48 18.10
CA ALA A 21 -13.22 -3.21 17.30
C ALA A 21 -12.52 -2.15 16.43
N GLN A 22 -11.27 -1.80 16.75
CA GLN A 22 -10.43 -1.04 15.86
C GLN A 22 -10.19 -1.95 14.65
N ASP A 23 -10.85 -1.67 13.54
CA ASP A 23 -10.45 -2.21 12.24
C ASP A 23 -8.96 -1.94 12.09
N ALA A 24 -8.16 -2.99 12.17
CA ALA A 24 -6.72 -2.87 11.97
C ALA A 24 -6.50 -2.21 10.60
N ALA A 25 -5.98 -0.98 10.60
CA ALA A 25 -5.78 -0.24 9.38
C ALA A 25 -4.94 -1.08 8.42
N VAL A 26 -5.46 -1.34 7.22
CA VAL A 26 -4.73 -2.08 6.19
C VAL A 26 -3.47 -1.30 5.84
N THR A 27 -2.31 -1.93 6.00
CA THR A 27 -1.00 -1.33 5.73
C THR A 27 -0.27 -2.06 4.61
N LEU A 28 0.62 -1.34 3.93
CA LEU A 28 1.55 -1.86 2.95
C LEU A 28 2.94 -1.98 3.59
N SER A 29 3.54 -3.16 3.50
CA SER A 29 4.90 -3.42 4.00
C SER A 29 5.93 -3.24 2.88
N ILE A 30 6.96 -2.43 3.14
CA ILE A 30 8.16 -2.30 2.30
C ILE A 30 9.33 -2.89 3.08
N LYS A 31 9.93 -3.95 2.57
CA LYS A 31 10.95 -4.73 3.30
C LYS A 31 12.04 -5.31 2.39
N GLY A 32 12.90 -6.16 2.95
CA GLY A 32 14.00 -6.82 2.24
C GLY A 32 15.29 -6.01 2.30
N ASP A 33 16.04 -5.97 1.19
CA ASP A 33 17.31 -5.25 1.09
C ASP A 33 17.09 -3.73 0.95
N VAL A 34 16.51 -3.12 2.00
CA VAL A 34 16.27 -1.69 2.14
C VAL A 34 17.00 -1.13 3.36
N LYS A 35 17.36 0.17 3.35
CA LYS A 35 17.98 0.80 4.51
C LYS A 35 16.99 0.98 5.66
N THR A 36 15.76 1.31 5.34
CA THR A 36 14.69 1.60 6.30
C THR A 36 13.42 0.87 5.86
N PRO A 37 13.07 -0.27 6.48
CA PRO A 37 11.78 -0.91 6.26
C PRO A 37 10.64 0.05 6.62
N LEU A 38 9.56 0.04 5.82
CA LEU A 38 8.41 0.91 6.03
C LEU A 38 7.13 0.08 6.18
N THR A 39 6.24 0.57 7.03
CA THR A 39 4.84 0.12 7.10
C THR A 39 3.97 1.34 6.85
N LEU A 40 3.31 1.38 5.71
CA LEU A 40 2.59 2.57 5.24
C LEU A 40 1.08 2.33 5.28
N SER A 41 0.38 3.22 5.94
CA SER A 41 -1.08 3.37 5.82
C SER A 41 -1.42 4.23 4.59
N ALA A 42 -2.70 4.31 4.25
CA ALA A 42 -3.16 5.23 3.22
C ALA A 42 -2.93 6.71 3.61
N ASP A 43 -3.03 7.01 4.90
CA ASP A 43 -2.77 8.36 5.41
C ASP A 43 -1.28 8.74 5.30
N ASP A 44 -0.38 7.75 5.39
CA ASP A 44 1.05 7.98 5.16
C ASP A 44 1.35 8.24 3.69
N LEU A 45 0.68 7.52 2.77
CA LEU A 45 0.76 7.79 1.33
C LEU A 45 0.18 9.15 0.97
N ALA A 46 -0.92 9.57 1.61
CA ALA A 46 -1.55 10.86 1.36
C ALA A 46 -0.62 12.06 1.68
N LYS A 47 0.37 11.87 2.56
CA LYS A 47 1.38 12.88 2.93
C LYS A 47 2.57 12.93 1.96
N MET A 48 2.67 11.99 1.02
CA MET A 48 3.73 11.94 0.00
C MET A 48 3.31 12.70 -1.27
N PRO A 49 4.27 13.06 -2.14
CA PRO A 49 3.95 13.67 -3.43
C PRO A 49 2.97 12.81 -4.22
N ARG A 50 1.80 13.37 -4.54
CA ARG A 50 0.73 12.66 -5.24
C ARG A 50 0.91 12.70 -6.75
N ALA A 51 0.57 11.62 -7.40
CA ALA A 51 0.56 11.47 -8.84
C ALA A 51 -0.75 10.84 -9.32
N THR A 52 -1.06 11.05 -10.60
CA THR A 52 -2.29 10.58 -11.23
C THR A 52 -1.96 9.86 -12.52
N VAL A 53 -2.60 8.70 -12.74
CA VAL A 53 -2.49 7.90 -13.96
C VAL A 53 -3.87 7.59 -14.48
N LYS A 54 -4.06 7.76 -15.79
CA LYS A 54 -5.26 7.32 -16.51
C LYS A 54 -4.97 6.01 -17.23
N THR A 55 -5.86 5.06 -17.07
CA THR A 55 -5.81 3.79 -17.81
C THR A 55 -7.14 3.56 -18.51
N SER A 56 -7.10 2.89 -19.66
CA SER A 56 -8.31 2.45 -20.36
C SER A 56 -8.32 0.94 -20.47
N SER A 57 -9.41 0.31 -20.07
CA SER A 57 -9.61 -1.13 -20.20
C SER A 57 -11.04 -1.39 -20.67
N ASN A 58 -11.19 -2.15 -21.76
CA ASN A 58 -12.50 -2.46 -22.36
C ASN A 58 -13.37 -1.19 -22.62
N GLY A 59 -12.72 -0.09 -23.06
CA GLY A 59 -13.41 1.17 -23.34
C GLY A 59 -13.79 2.00 -22.10
N MET A 60 -13.47 1.51 -20.89
CA MET A 60 -13.68 2.27 -19.65
C MET A 60 -12.39 2.94 -19.20
N GLU A 61 -12.43 4.26 -19.03
CA GLU A 61 -11.32 5.03 -18.43
C GLU A 61 -11.42 4.98 -16.91
N THR A 62 -10.26 4.78 -16.27
CA THR A 62 -10.12 4.86 -14.82
C THR A 62 -8.96 5.79 -14.48
N VAL A 63 -9.22 6.74 -13.60
CA VAL A 63 -8.21 7.67 -13.06
C VAL A 63 -7.74 7.14 -11.72
N TYR A 64 -6.48 6.72 -11.65
CA TYR A 64 -5.86 6.29 -10.40
C TYR A 64 -5.02 7.41 -9.81
N GLU A 65 -5.06 7.55 -8.48
CA GLU A 65 -4.24 8.49 -7.73
C GLU A 65 -3.43 7.73 -6.67
N GLY A 66 -2.21 8.19 -6.43
CA GLY A 66 -1.29 7.52 -5.53
C GLY A 66 0.06 8.22 -5.47
N VAL A 67 1.10 7.44 -5.27
CA VAL A 67 2.50 7.87 -5.20
C VAL A 67 3.31 7.06 -6.20
N TRP A 68 4.29 7.68 -6.88
CA TRP A 68 5.20 6.91 -7.72
C TRP A 68 5.96 5.88 -6.91
N LEU A 69 6.05 4.65 -7.39
CA LEU A 69 6.71 3.56 -6.67
C LEU A 69 8.18 3.90 -6.36
N HIS A 70 8.89 4.56 -7.27
CA HIS A 70 10.27 4.96 -7.05
C HIS A 70 10.43 5.95 -5.87
N GLU A 71 9.46 6.83 -5.61
CA GLU A 71 9.48 7.73 -4.45
C GLU A 71 9.31 6.95 -3.12
N VAL A 72 8.49 5.91 -3.12
CA VAL A 72 8.35 5.02 -1.97
C VAL A 72 9.64 4.25 -1.71
N LEU A 73 10.24 3.71 -2.77
CA LEU A 73 11.53 3.00 -2.69
C LEU A 73 12.67 3.92 -2.24
N LYS A 74 12.70 5.16 -2.72
CA LYS A 74 13.65 6.19 -2.27
C LYS A 74 13.52 6.46 -0.77
N ARG A 75 12.29 6.57 -0.26
CA ARG A 75 12.03 6.74 1.18
C ARG A 75 12.50 5.54 2.00
N ALA A 76 12.43 4.33 1.45
CA ALA A 76 12.99 3.12 2.05
C ALA A 76 14.54 3.04 1.95
N GLY A 77 15.17 4.00 1.28
CA GLY A 77 16.62 4.06 1.11
C GLY A 77 17.18 3.11 0.05
N VAL A 78 16.34 2.71 -0.92
CA VAL A 78 16.77 1.94 -2.08
C VAL A 78 17.62 2.83 -2.99
N PRO A 79 18.78 2.35 -3.48
CA PRO A 79 19.63 3.12 -4.38
C PRO A 79 18.89 3.46 -5.68
N GLN A 80 19.08 4.71 -6.15
CA GLN A 80 18.47 5.24 -7.37
C GLN A 80 19.49 6.04 -8.17
N ALA A 81 19.19 6.28 -9.44
CA ALA A 81 19.99 7.06 -10.39
C ALA A 81 21.46 6.61 -10.39
N GLU A 82 22.38 7.53 -10.14
CA GLU A 82 23.83 7.23 -10.14
C GLU A 82 24.26 6.19 -9.10
N ALA A 83 23.51 6.03 -8.00
CA ALA A 83 23.77 5.01 -6.99
C ALA A 83 23.28 3.60 -7.40
N LEU A 84 22.39 3.51 -8.40
CA LEU A 84 21.87 2.24 -8.92
C LEU A 84 22.82 1.71 -10.03
N ARG A 85 23.96 1.14 -9.62
CA ARG A 85 24.96 0.59 -10.51
C ARG A 85 25.63 -0.67 -9.94
N GLY A 86 26.35 -1.40 -10.78
CA GLY A 86 27.06 -2.60 -10.39
C GLY A 86 26.12 -3.64 -9.77
N LYS A 87 26.42 -4.11 -8.55
CA LYS A 87 25.60 -5.12 -7.85
C LYS A 87 24.16 -4.68 -7.58
N ALA A 88 23.92 -3.39 -7.40
CA ALA A 88 22.59 -2.86 -7.16
C ALA A 88 21.65 -3.04 -8.37
N LEU A 89 22.19 -3.05 -9.60
CA LEU A 89 21.39 -3.36 -10.81
C LEU A 89 20.89 -4.81 -10.87
N ALA A 90 21.53 -5.73 -10.14
CA ALA A 90 21.05 -7.11 -9.98
C ALA A 90 20.04 -7.25 -8.84
N SER A 91 19.26 -6.19 -8.60
CA SER A 91 18.19 -6.19 -7.60
C SER A 91 16.83 -6.07 -8.26
N TYR A 92 15.83 -6.62 -7.61
CA TYR A 92 14.45 -6.55 -8.06
C TYR A 92 13.49 -6.27 -6.89
N VAL A 93 12.31 -5.82 -7.24
CA VAL A 93 11.15 -5.70 -6.34
C VAL A 93 10.25 -6.89 -6.59
N LEU A 94 9.91 -7.62 -5.54
CA LEU A 94 8.82 -8.59 -5.52
C LEU A 94 7.58 -7.92 -4.91
N ALA A 95 6.59 -7.67 -5.73
CA ALA A 95 5.28 -7.16 -5.32
C ALA A 95 4.35 -8.35 -5.05
N SER A 96 3.79 -8.44 -3.84
CA SER A 96 2.92 -9.53 -3.43
C SER A 96 1.55 -9.02 -3.00
N ALA A 97 0.51 -9.69 -3.49
CA ALA A 97 -0.88 -9.43 -3.16
C ALA A 97 -1.39 -10.35 -2.03
N GLN A 98 -2.52 -9.98 -1.45
CA GLN A 98 -3.17 -10.73 -0.38
C GLN A 98 -3.61 -12.15 -0.83
N ASP A 99 -3.95 -12.32 -2.10
CA ASP A 99 -4.36 -13.61 -2.69
C ASP A 99 -3.18 -14.49 -3.12
N GLY A 100 -1.94 -14.06 -2.84
CA GLY A 100 -0.72 -14.77 -3.22
C GLY A 100 -0.20 -14.45 -4.62
N TYR A 101 -0.88 -13.58 -5.39
CA TYR A 101 -0.37 -13.14 -6.68
C TYR A 101 0.93 -12.36 -6.51
N GLN A 102 1.91 -12.63 -7.37
CA GLN A 102 3.24 -12.03 -7.29
C GLN A 102 3.74 -11.56 -8.64
N VAL A 103 4.44 -10.43 -8.64
CA VAL A 103 5.07 -9.84 -9.83
C VAL A 103 6.45 -9.31 -9.46
N ILE A 104 7.39 -9.45 -10.39
CA ILE A 104 8.76 -8.95 -10.26
C ILE A 104 8.97 -7.75 -11.17
N PHE A 105 9.68 -6.73 -10.62
CA PHE A 105 10.18 -5.58 -11.35
C PHE A 105 11.66 -5.42 -11.06
N SER A 106 12.51 -5.25 -12.08
CA SER A 106 13.91 -4.87 -11.85
C SER A 106 13.99 -3.45 -11.25
N LEU A 107 15.01 -3.16 -10.43
CA LEU A 107 15.18 -1.78 -9.95
C LEU A 107 15.44 -0.81 -11.10
N GLY A 108 16.15 -1.24 -12.15
CA GLY A 108 16.43 -0.40 -13.31
C GLY A 108 15.16 0.04 -14.05
N GLU A 109 14.12 -0.84 -14.13
CA GLU A 109 12.85 -0.45 -14.79
C GLU A 109 11.96 0.44 -13.93
N LEU A 110 12.24 0.55 -12.62
CA LEU A 110 11.50 1.38 -11.68
C LEU A 110 12.14 2.77 -11.50
N ASP A 111 13.33 2.98 -12.03
CA ASP A 111 14.09 4.22 -11.84
C ASP A 111 13.94 5.12 -13.07
N PRO A 112 13.36 6.32 -12.92
CA PRO A 112 13.17 7.26 -14.03
C PRO A 112 14.47 7.75 -14.67
N ALA A 113 15.64 7.57 -14.02
CA ALA A 113 16.93 7.88 -14.62
C ALA A 113 17.35 6.87 -15.72
N PHE A 114 16.76 5.67 -15.73
CA PHE A 114 17.06 4.63 -16.71
C PHE A 114 15.98 4.51 -17.79
N ILE A 115 14.73 4.58 -17.39
CA ILE A 115 13.60 4.36 -18.29
C ILE A 115 12.38 5.16 -17.84
N ASP A 116 11.68 5.74 -18.79
CA ASP A 116 10.38 6.39 -18.55
C ASP A 116 9.28 5.33 -18.38
N ASN A 117 9.25 4.67 -17.23
CA ASN A 117 8.26 3.67 -16.87
C ASN A 117 7.72 3.94 -15.46
N GLU A 118 6.91 4.98 -15.36
CA GLU A 118 6.33 5.39 -14.09
C GLU A 118 5.24 4.40 -13.65
N ILE A 119 5.52 3.70 -12.55
CA ILE A 119 4.59 2.77 -11.91
C ILE A 119 3.99 3.45 -10.69
N LEU A 120 2.65 3.49 -10.62
CA LEU A 120 1.91 4.13 -9.55
C LEU A 120 1.56 3.11 -8.45
N LEU A 121 1.90 3.41 -7.21
CA LEU A 121 1.29 2.81 -6.04
C LEU A 121 0.02 3.60 -5.72
N ALA A 122 -1.12 3.07 -6.15
CA ALA A 122 -2.41 3.72 -6.03
C ALA A 122 -3.15 3.30 -4.74
N ASP A 123 -3.85 4.25 -4.15
CA ASP A 123 -4.78 4.07 -3.04
C ASP A 123 -6.19 4.60 -3.36
N THR A 124 -6.36 5.27 -4.50
CA THR A 124 -7.57 5.95 -4.93
C THR A 124 -7.86 5.64 -6.41
N ALA A 125 -9.12 5.49 -6.76
CA ALA A 125 -9.61 5.37 -8.14
C ALA A 125 -10.87 6.22 -8.33
N ASN A 126 -10.89 7.04 -9.37
CA ASN A 126 -12.01 7.96 -9.69
C ASN A 126 -12.45 8.77 -8.47
N GLY A 127 -11.48 9.33 -7.72
CA GLY A 127 -11.71 10.16 -6.54
C GLY A 127 -12.21 9.41 -5.30
N LYS A 128 -12.22 8.07 -5.32
CA LYS A 128 -12.66 7.24 -4.18
C LYS A 128 -11.54 6.32 -3.71
N ALA A 129 -11.42 6.11 -2.40
CA ALA A 129 -10.50 5.15 -1.85
C ALA A 129 -10.70 3.76 -2.47
N LEU A 130 -9.62 3.06 -2.76
CA LEU A 130 -9.67 1.68 -3.24
C LEU A 130 -10.24 0.75 -2.17
N PHE A 131 -11.07 -0.22 -2.59
CA PHE A 131 -11.71 -1.18 -1.68
C PHE A 131 -12.09 -2.49 -2.40
N GLY A 132 -12.55 -3.47 -1.66
CA GLY A 132 -13.06 -4.75 -2.16
C GLY A 132 -12.00 -5.51 -2.96
N ALA A 133 -12.35 -5.98 -4.16
CA ALA A 133 -11.46 -6.74 -5.04
C ALA A 133 -10.25 -5.95 -5.59
N GLN A 134 -10.20 -4.63 -5.39
CA GLN A 134 -9.01 -3.81 -5.69
C GLN A 134 -8.00 -3.83 -4.54
N GLY A 135 -8.45 -4.14 -3.32
CA GLY A 135 -7.69 -3.96 -2.10
C GLY A 135 -7.58 -2.50 -1.70
N ARG A 136 -6.83 -2.21 -0.63
CA ARG A 136 -6.56 -0.84 -0.18
C ARG A 136 -5.44 -0.17 -0.99
N PHE A 137 -4.54 -0.99 -1.52
CA PHE A 137 -3.39 -0.59 -2.35
C PHE A 137 -3.31 -1.46 -3.60
N ARG A 138 -2.87 -0.85 -4.70
CA ARG A 138 -2.55 -1.58 -5.92
C ARG A 138 -1.39 -0.95 -6.67
N LEU A 139 -0.68 -1.74 -7.47
CA LEU A 139 0.20 -1.19 -8.49
C LEU A 139 -0.57 -0.95 -9.79
N VAL A 140 -0.26 0.16 -10.45
CA VAL A 140 -0.75 0.48 -11.78
C VAL A 140 0.45 0.67 -12.70
N VAL A 141 0.53 -0.15 -13.74
CA VAL A 141 1.60 -0.12 -14.75
C VAL A 141 0.98 0.39 -16.06
N PRO A 142 1.01 1.71 -16.31
CA PRO A 142 0.21 2.32 -17.37
C PRO A 142 0.67 1.94 -18.79
N LYS A 143 1.95 1.60 -18.94
CA LYS A 143 2.52 1.25 -20.26
C LYS A 143 2.35 -0.22 -20.65
N ASP A 144 1.89 -1.07 -19.74
CA ASP A 144 1.62 -2.47 -20.05
C ASP A 144 0.31 -2.60 -20.83
N LYS A 145 0.35 -3.29 -21.96
CA LYS A 145 -0.87 -3.59 -22.72
C LYS A 145 -1.81 -4.52 -21.96
N PRO A 146 -1.38 -5.72 -21.49
CA PRO A 146 -2.16 -6.49 -20.52
C PRO A 146 -1.92 -5.98 -19.10
N GLY A 147 -2.97 -5.81 -18.31
CA GLY A 147 -2.88 -5.34 -16.94
C GLY A 147 -2.30 -6.33 -15.92
N ALA A 148 -1.63 -7.41 -16.38
CA ALA A 148 -1.15 -8.48 -15.52
C ALA A 148 -0.18 -8.01 -14.42
N ARG A 149 0.70 -7.05 -14.71
CA ARG A 149 1.63 -6.50 -13.70
C ARG A 149 1.02 -5.39 -12.82
N SER A 150 -0.21 -4.99 -13.09
CA SER A 150 -0.97 -4.06 -12.22
C SER A 150 -1.59 -4.83 -11.06
N VAL A 151 -0.79 -5.08 -10.02
CA VAL A 151 -1.12 -5.93 -8.87
C VAL A 151 -2.21 -5.30 -8.01
N ARG A 152 -3.35 -5.99 -7.84
CA ARG A 152 -4.43 -5.62 -6.92
C ARG A 152 -4.19 -6.19 -5.54
N MET A 153 -4.90 -5.66 -4.52
CA MET A 153 -4.80 -6.14 -3.12
C MET A 153 -3.35 -6.24 -2.65
N LEU A 154 -2.52 -5.26 -3.03
CA LEU A 154 -1.10 -5.24 -2.71
C LEU A 154 -0.89 -5.16 -1.19
N THR A 155 -0.05 -6.04 -0.66
CA THR A 155 0.27 -6.10 0.78
C THR A 155 1.75 -5.90 1.06
N THR A 156 2.61 -6.29 0.13
CA THR A 156 4.06 -6.27 0.34
C THR A 156 4.81 -5.87 -0.91
N ILE A 157 5.83 -5.06 -0.71
CA ILE A 157 6.90 -4.75 -1.65
C ILE A 157 8.21 -5.20 -0.99
N GLU A 158 8.86 -6.20 -1.55
CA GLU A 158 10.12 -6.71 -1.05
C GLU A 158 11.24 -6.44 -2.05
N VAL A 159 12.29 -5.75 -1.59
CA VAL A 159 13.49 -5.51 -2.39
C VAL A 159 14.45 -6.66 -2.16
N VAL A 160 14.88 -7.31 -3.23
CA VAL A 160 15.80 -8.45 -3.19
C VAL A 160 17.01 -8.15 -4.05
N GLN A 161 18.18 -8.19 -3.45
CA GLN A 161 19.46 -8.14 -4.15
C GLN A 161 19.97 -9.55 -4.40
N LEU A 162 20.21 -9.90 -5.66
CA LEU A 162 20.86 -11.16 -6.00
C LEU A 162 22.30 -11.16 -5.47
N ARG A 163 22.58 -12.10 -4.59
CA ARG A 163 23.92 -12.32 -4.03
C ARG A 163 24.52 -13.54 -4.70
N LYS A 164 25.65 -13.36 -5.38
CA LYS A 164 26.48 -14.47 -5.85
C LYS A 164 27.52 -14.79 -4.81
#